data_f5c29c500715fb92a94ee3b03b8e0875
#
_entry.id   f5c29c500715fb92a94ee3b03b8e0875
#
_cell.length_a   1.000
_cell.length_b   1.000
_cell.length_c   1.000
_cell.angle_alpha   90.00
_cell.angle_beta   90.00
_cell.angle_gamma   90.00
#
_symmetry.space_group_name_H-M   'P 1'
#
loop_
_entity.id
_entity.type
_entity.pdbx_description
1 polymer ?
#
loop_
_entity_poly.entity_id
_entity_poly.type
_entity_poly.pdbx_seq_one_letter_code
_entity_poly.pdbx_strand_id
1 'polypeptide(L)' 'MRMQTPAADRTVLLTPDEVAALLRTTRKAVYAMIERGQLPGVVRIGRRVLVLEADLLQWLRQNTQAVAGKE' A
#
# COMPACT_ATOMS: atom_id res chain seq x y z
N MET A 1 -22.14 -13.80 11.72
CA MET A 1 -21.69 -13.57 11.83
C MET A 1 -21.13 -13.20 11.75
N ARG A 2 -20.89 -12.90 11.64
CA ARG A 2 -20.32 -12.54 11.59
C ARG A 2 -19.69 -12.10 11.76
N MET A 3 -19.70 -11.95 11.76
CA MET A 3 -19.01 -11.65 11.92
C MET A 3 -18.31 -11.04 12.18
N GLN A 4 -18.47 -10.48 12.72
CA GLN A 4 -17.73 -9.92 12.97
C GLN A 4 -16.62 -9.74 12.95
N THR A 5 -16.67 -8.66 12.90
CA THR A 5 -15.36 -8.81 12.27
C THR A 5 -14.24 -8.31 13.14
N PRO A 6 -13.38 -9.21 13.57
CA PRO A 6 -12.24 -8.80 14.37
C PRO A 6 -11.35 -7.82 13.60
N ALA A 7 -10.63 -7.00 14.33
CA ALA A 7 -9.73 -6.05 13.68
C ALA A 7 -8.71 -6.75 12.79
N ALA A 8 -8.33 -7.96 13.16
CA ALA A 8 -7.35 -8.70 12.37
C ALA A 8 -7.88 -9.03 10.98
N ASP A 9 -9.20 -9.09 10.86
CA ASP A 9 -9.81 -9.43 9.57
C ASP A 9 -10.07 -8.23 8.71
N ARG A 10 -9.78 -7.06 9.21
CA ARG A 10 -10.00 -5.87 8.42
C ARG A 10 -8.98 -5.81 7.31
N THR A 11 -9.48 -5.82 6.13
CA THR A 11 -8.64 -5.67 4.97
C THR A 11 -8.95 -4.32 4.35
N VAL A 12 -8.04 -3.40 4.49
CA VAL A 12 -8.20 -2.08 3.91
C VAL A 12 -7.42 -2.04 2.61
N LEU A 13 -8.12 -1.73 1.56
CA LEU A 13 -7.53 -1.64 0.24
C LEU A 13 -7.49 -0.18 -0.18
N LEU A 14 -6.34 0.22 -0.66
CA LEU A 14 -6.12 1.60 -1.09
C LEU A 14 -6.11 1.67 -2.60
N THR A 15 -6.73 2.69 -3.14
CA THR A 15 -6.62 2.97 -4.56
C THR A 15 -5.26 3.58 -4.86
N PRO A 16 -4.82 3.54 -6.14
CA PRO A 16 -3.57 4.21 -6.47
C PRO A 16 -3.56 5.69 -6.10
N ASP A 17 -4.71 6.35 -6.19
CA ASP A 17 -4.79 7.76 -5.78
C ASP A 17 -4.52 7.91 -4.29
N GLU A 18 -5.09 6.99 -3.50
CA GLU A 18 -4.88 7.03 -2.06
C GLU A 18 -3.43 6.72 -1.70
N VAL A 19 -2.83 5.77 -2.41
CA VAL A 19 -1.43 5.46 -2.20
C VAL A 19 -0.57 6.68 -2.55
N ALA A 20 -0.90 7.34 -3.65
CA ALA A 20 -0.15 8.52 -4.05
C ALA A 20 -0.20 9.60 -2.98
N ALA A 21 -1.39 9.82 -2.42
CA ALA A 21 -1.54 10.80 -1.36
C ALA A 21 -0.73 10.43 -0.13
N LEU A 22 -0.77 9.15 0.24
CA LEU A 22 -0.04 8.67 1.39
C LEU A 22 1.46 8.82 1.21
N LEU A 23 1.94 8.50 0.03
CA LEU A 23 3.36 8.59 -0.28
C LEU A 23 3.78 9.99 -0.72
N ARG A 24 2.82 10.87 -0.86
CA ARG A 24 3.05 12.25 -1.28
C ARG A 24 3.71 12.29 -2.66
N THR A 25 3.16 11.52 -3.55
CA THR A 25 3.67 11.46 -4.91
C THR A 25 2.48 11.49 -5.87
N THR A 26 2.72 11.19 -7.13
CA THR A 26 1.67 11.23 -8.14
C THR A 26 1.12 9.85 -8.41
N ARG A 27 -0.11 9.80 -8.93
CA ARG A 27 -0.70 8.54 -9.31
C ARG A 27 0.14 7.84 -10.38
N LYS A 28 0.68 8.62 -11.29
CA LYS A 28 1.51 8.06 -12.35
C LYS A 28 2.74 7.37 -11.76
N ALA A 29 3.35 7.98 -10.76
CA ALA A 29 4.50 7.38 -10.11
C ALA A 29 4.12 6.08 -9.42
N VAL A 30 2.94 6.06 -8.79
CA VAL A 30 2.47 4.85 -8.12
C VAL A 30 2.28 3.73 -9.13
N TYR A 31 1.67 4.01 -10.26
CA TYR A 31 1.51 2.98 -11.29
C TYR A 31 2.85 2.46 -11.78
N ALA A 32 3.82 3.34 -11.93
CA ALA A 32 5.15 2.90 -12.35
C ALA A 32 5.76 1.97 -11.31
N MET A 33 5.59 2.28 -10.03
CA MET A 33 6.10 1.43 -8.97
C MET A 33 5.41 0.07 -8.98
N ILE A 34 4.11 0.06 -9.22
CA ILE A 34 3.36 -1.18 -9.29
C ILE A 34 3.87 -2.05 -10.42
N GLU A 35 4.08 -1.46 -11.58
CA GLU A 35 4.53 -2.22 -12.74
C GLU A 35 5.92 -2.78 -12.56
N ARG A 36 6.74 -2.10 -11.78
CA ARG A 36 8.10 -2.56 -11.52
C ARG A 36 8.16 -3.54 -10.36
N GLY A 37 7.02 -3.80 -9.73
CA GLY A 37 6.99 -4.70 -8.60
C GLY A 37 7.64 -4.12 -7.36
N GLN A 38 7.63 -2.81 -7.23
CA GLN A 38 8.28 -2.16 -6.10
C GLN A 38 7.36 -1.93 -4.91
N LEU A 39 6.06 -2.10 -5.09
CA LEU A 39 5.11 -1.92 -4.00
C LEU A 39 4.62 -3.26 -3.50
N PRO A 40 4.54 -3.44 -2.17
CA PRO A 40 4.01 -4.68 -1.62
C PRO A 40 2.49 -4.65 -1.59
N GLY A 41 1.89 -5.82 -1.50
CA GLY A 41 0.46 -5.93 -1.26
C GLY A 41 -0.41 -5.49 -2.41
N VAL A 42 0.10 -5.55 -3.63
CA VAL A 42 -0.69 -5.16 -4.79
C VAL A 42 -1.71 -6.24 -5.09
N VAL A 43 -2.98 -5.83 -5.22
CA VAL A 43 -4.07 -6.72 -5.52
C VAL A 43 -4.74 -6.25 -6.80
N ARG A 44 -4.94 -7.17 -7.72
CA ARG A 44 -5.62 -6.85 -8.97
C ARG A 44 -6.98 -7.50 -8.97
N ILE A 45 -7.99 -6.68 -9.12
CA ILE A 45 -9.38 -7.15 -9.17
C ILE A 45 -9.97 -6.63 -10.47
N GLY A 46 -10.11 -7.53 -11.44
CA GLY A 46 -10.54 -7.11 -12.75
C GLY A 46 -9.56 -6.12 -13.32
N ARG A 47 -10.05 -4.94 -13.64
CA ARG A 47 -9.21 -3.88 -14.17
C ARG A 47 -8.69 -2.96 -13.09
N ARG A 48 -9.10 -3.20 -11.87
CA ARG A 48 -8.73 -2.32 -10.78
C ARG A 48 -7.47 -2.82 -10.10
N VAL A 49 -6.66 -1.87 -9.68
CA VAL A 49 -5.46 -2.17 -8.94
C VAL A 49 -5.61 -1.54 -7.57
N LEU A 50 -5.39 -2.33 -6.54
CA LEU A 50 -5.51 -1.88 -5.17
C LEU A 50 -4.28 -2.33 -4.41
N VAL A 51 -4.03 -1.68 -3.29
CA VAL A 51 -2.87 -1.99 -2.47
C VAL A 51 -3.35 -2.25 -1.05
N LEU A 52 -2.87 -3.34 -0.46
CA LEU A 52 -3.19 -3.65 0.93
C LEU A 52 -2.51 -2.64 1.84
N GLU A 53 -3.33 -1.97 2.64
CA GLU A 53 -2.81 -0.91 3.51
C GLU A 53 -1.80 -1.45 4.51
N ALA A 54 -2.10 -2.59 5.11
CA ALA A 54 -1.20 -3.14 6.13
C ALA A 54 0.19 -3.41 5.56
N ASP A 55 0.25 -3.98 4.37
CA ASP A 55 1.52 -4.28 3.74
C ASP A 55 2.26 -3.00 3.38
N LEU A 56 1.52 -2.02 2.90
CA LEU A 56 2.13 -0.76 2.51
C LEU A 56 2.70 -0.04 3.73
N LEU A 57 1.97 -0.03 4.82
CA LEU A 57 2.43 0.65 6.02
C LEU A 57 3.67 -0.02 6.59
N GLN A 58 3.71 -1.35 6.56
CA GLN A 58 4.88 -2.07 7.03
C GLN A 58 6.09 -1.74 6.15
N TRP A 59 5.87 -1.70 4.85
CA TRP A 59 6.93 -1.36 3.91
C TRP A 59 7.45 0.06 4.17
N LEU A 60 6.54 0.98 4.45
CA LEU A 60 6.94 2.35 4.75
C LEU A 60 7.77 2.43 6.01
N ARG A 61 7.40 1.66 7.03
CA ARG A 61 8.18 1.65 8.27
C ARG A 61 9.60 1.19 8.02
N GLN A 62 9.75 0.16 7.22
CA GLN A 62 11.07 -0.37 6.93
C GLN A 62 11.91 0.65 6.18
N ASN A 63 11.30 1.33 5.24
CA ASN A 63 12.02 2.32 4.47
C ASN A 63 12.32 3.56 5.29
N THR A 64 11.39 3.94 6.16
CA THR A 64 11.60 5.09 7.02
C THR A 64 12.77 4.85 7.96
N GLN A 65 12.86 3.64 8.50
CA GLN A 65 13.97 3.31 9.37
C GLN A 65 15.29 3.34 8.62
N ALA A 66 15.28 2.87 7.39
CA ALA A 66 16.48 2.89 6.60
C ALA A 66 16.93 4.33 6.36
N VAL A 67 15.98 5.20 6.08
CA VAL A 67 16.31 6.60 5.86
C VAL A 67 16.82 7.24 7.15
N ALA A 68 16.12 6.97 8.24
CA ALA A 68 16.54 7.52 9.53
C ALA A 68 17.93 7.01 9.91
N GLY A 69 18.21 5.77 9.58
CA GLY A 69 19.50 5.21 9.89
C GLY A 69 20.64 5.89 9.16
N LYS A 70 20.36 6.50 8.05
CA LYS A 70 21.38 7.21 7.31
C LYS A 70 21.70 8.55 7.91
N GLU A 71 20.80 9.04 8.69
CA GLU A 71 21.00 10.36 9.26
C GLU A 71 21.71 10.29 10.57
#